data_ff3b24ec1c69da3b90d71b169dd80c42
#
_entry.id   ff3b24ec1c69da3b90d71b169dd80c42
#
_cell.length_a   1.000
_cell.length_b   1.000
_cell.length_c   1.000
_cell.angle_alpha   90.00
_cell.angle_beta   90.00
_cell.angle_gamma   90.00
#
_symmetry.space_group_name_H-M   'P 1'
#
loop_
_entity.id
_entity.type
_entity.pdbx_description
1 polymer ?
#
loop_
_entity_poly.entity_id
_entity_poly.type
_entity_poly.pdbx_seq_one_letter_code
_entity_poly.pdbx_strand_id
1 'polypeptide(L)'
;MRVLLLHSDFIEYQPISKEVQAAEDIQSKSTKKIDEVIVALIAVEKDDDESIIDDVCREFKTYGETIKCDNLLIYPYAHLSSDLASHSKAQALLISIENHGRHFFGTVNRAPFGWTKSFNIKVKGHPLAENARTFQKKGNGKSNTESTAESIALKSEDMLNSTWYVLVPGDNLIPINDYTFQKDSAFKKLAEYELSKKR
;
A
#
# COMPACT_ATOMS: atom_id res chain seq x y z
N MET A 1 -11.67 2.14 -2.62
CA MET A 1 -10.50 2.97 -3.03
C MET A 1 -9.23 2.29 -2.57
N ARG A 2 -8.23 2.22 -3.43
CA ARG A 2 -6.90 1.72 -3.07
C ARG A 2 -5.89 2.83 -3.11
N VAL A 3 -5.04 2.87 -2.11
CA VAL A 3 -4.02 3.91 -1.96
C VAL A 3 -2.70 3.28 -1.57
N LEU A 4 -1.63 3.75 -2.20
CA LEU A 4 -0.26 3.49 -1.76
C LEU A 4 0.39 4.83 -1.40
N LEU A 5 0.72 4.99 -0.12
CA LEU A 5 1.42 6.17 0.41
C LEU A 5 2.92 5.91 0.36
N LEU A 6 3.66 6.82 -0.24
CA LEU A 6 5.12 6.76 -0.35
C LEU A 6 5.73 8.02 0.26
N HIS A 7 6.48 7.89 1.35
CA HIS A 7 7.27 8.99 1.90
C HIS A 7 8.56 9.13 1.12
N SER A 8 8.72 10.25 0.44
CA SER A 8 9.75 10.43 -0.58
C SER A 8 10.60 11.66 -0.33
N ASP A 9 11.91 11.54 -0.61
CA ASP A 9 12.82 12.68 -0.66
C ASP A 9 12.38 13.67 -1.73
N PHE A 10 11.93 13.13 -2.89
CA PHE A 10 11.34 13.91 -3.95
C PHE A 10 10.52 13.02 -4.91
N ILE A 11 9.65 13.67 -5.66
CA ILE A 11 9.08 13.17 -6.90
C ILE A 11 9.22 14.23 -7.99
N GLU A 12 9.64 13.80 -9.18
CA GLU A 12 9.54 14.57 -10.41
C GLU A 12 8.55 13.89 -11.33
N TYR A 13 7.61 14.60 -11.92
CA TYR A 13 6.71 14.02 -12.92
C TYR A 13 6.44 14.99 -14.06
N GLN A 14 6.19 14.43 -15.24
CA GLN A 14 5.89 15.19 -16.44
C GLN A 14 4.68 14.57 -17.17
N PRO A 15 3.61 15.33 -17.44
CA PRO A 15 2.53 14.92 -18.32
C PRO A 15 3.03 14.77 -19.76
N ILE A 16 2.84 13.61 -20.37
CA ILE A 16 3.31 13.29 -21.73
C ILE A 16 2.17 13.43 -22.74
N SER A 17 1.10 12.65 -22.56
CA SER A 17 -0.04 12.59 -23.50
C SER A 17 -1.35 12.37 -22.75
N LYS A 18 -2.46 12.86 -23.31
CA LYS A 18 -3.80 12.50 -22.82
C LYS A 18 -4.04 11.03 -23.08
N GLU A 19 -4.45 10.30 -22.05
CA GLU A 19 -4.78 8.87 -22.10
C GLU A 19 -6.27 8.63 -22.33
N VAL A 20 -7.10 9.56 -21.84
CA VAL A 20 -8.55 9.49 -21.96
C VAL A 20 -9.11 10.82 -22.44
N GLN A 21 -10.29 10.80 -23.09
CA GLN A 21 -10.97 12.04 -23.53
C GLN A 21 -11.32 12.98 -22.37
N ALA A 22 -11.63 12.43 -21.22
CA ALA A 22 -11.93 13.18 -19.98
C ALA A 22 -10.69 13.67 -19.25
N ALA A 23 -9.51 13.64 -19.88
CA ALA A 23 -8.29 14.14 -19.27
C ALA A 23 -8.39 15.66 -18.99
N GLU A 24 -7.92 16.06 -17.83
CA GLU A 24 -7.89 17.47 -17.42
C GLU A 24 -7.10 18.33 -18.40
N ASP A 25 -7.56 19.55 -18.60
CA ASP A 25 -6.77 20.53 -19.32
C ASP A 25 -5.66 21.06 -18.42
N ILE A 26 -4.45 21.07 -18.93
CA ILE A 26 -3.26 21.55 -18.24
C ILE A 26 -2.64 22.74 -18.98
N GLN A 27 -2.14 23.70 -18.22
CA GLN A 27 -1.50 24.88 -18.80
C GLN A 27 -0.13 24.59 -19.40
N SER A 28 0.57 23.58 -18.88
CA SER A 28 1.93 23.24 -19.29
C SER A 28 2.21 21.75 -19.08
N LYS A 29 3.02 21.18 -19.98
CA LYS A 29 3.60 19.85 -19.85
C LYS A 29 5.00 19.85 -19.23
N SER A 30 5.38 20.93 -18.55
CA SER A 30 6.68 21.02 -17.88
C SER A 30 6.80 19.99 -16.77
N THR A 31 8.01 19.53 -16.53
CA THR A 31 8.34 18.70 -15.38
C THR A 31 8.05 19.48 -14.09
N LYS A 32 7.35 18.85 -13.16
CA LYS A 32 7.14 19.34 -11.79
C LYS A 32 7.96 18.52 -10.83
N LYS A 33 8.69 19.17 -9.94
CA LYS A 33 9.43 18.56 -8.85
C LYS A 33 8.83 18.98 -7.53
N ILE A 34 8.67 18.04 -6.62
CA ILE A 34 8.20 18.26 -5.25
C ILE A 34 9.15 17.49 -4.34
N ASP A 35 9.79 18.21 -3.43
CA ASP A 35 10.71 17.65 -2.45
C ASP A 35 10.00 17.40 -1.12
N GLU A 36 10.51 16.48 -0.30
CA GLU A 36 9.98 16.09 1.03
C GLU A 36 8.46 15.93 1.01
N VAL A 37 7.99 14.84 0.41
CA VAL A 37 6.57 14.70 0.06
C VAL A 37 6.03 13.30 0.34
N ILE A 38 4.77 13.24 0.77
CA ILE A 38 3.94 12.04 0.73
C ILE A 38 3.32 11.96 -0.66
N VAL A 39 3.69 10.95 -1.43
CA VAL A 39 3.04 10.66 -2.70
C VAL A 39 1.93 9.64 -2.43
N ALA A 40 0.68 10.09 -2.57
CA ALA A 40 -0.49 9.22 -2.48
C ALA A 40 -0.89 8.75 -3.89
N LEU A 41 -0.46 7.54 -4.27
CA LEU A 41 -0.91 6.87 -5.49
C LEU A 41 -2.31 6.33 -5.25
N ILE A 42 -3.32 6.81 -6.00
CA ILE A 42 -4.74 6.53 -5.71
C ILE A 42 -5.43 5.92 -6.92
N ALA A 43 -6.04 4.73 -6.72
CA ALA A 43 -7.02 4.15 -7.62
C ALA A 43 -8.42 4.28 -7.00
N VAL A 44 -9.30 5.00 -7.69
CA VAL A 44 -10.71 5.11 -7.30
C VAL A 44 -11.48 3.94 -7.90
N GLU A 45 -12.18 3.20 -7.04
CA GLU A 45 -12.96 2.01 -7.42
C GLU A 45 -14.45 2.35 -7.64
N LYS A 46 -15.15 1.48 -8.35
CA LYS A 46 -16.54 1.77 -8.81
C LYS A 46 -17.52 2.04 -7.67
N ASP A 47 -17.33 1.38 -6.52
CA ASP A 47 -18.23 1.50 -5.37
C ASP A 47 -17.85 2.65 -4.41
N ASP A 48 -16.74 3.35 -4.66
CA ASP A 48 -16.33 4.51 -3.87
C ASP A 48 -17.30 5.68 -4.05
N ASP A 49 -17.50 6.45 -3.00
CA ASP A 49 -18.27 7.70 -3.03
C ASP A 49 -17.72 8.70 -1.98
N GLU A 50 -18.37 9.86 -1.89
CA GLU A 50 -17.97 10.94 -0.98
C GLU A 50 -17.91 10.52 0.50
N SER A 51 -18.63 9.47 0.90
CA SER A 51 -18.71 9.04 2.31
C SER A 51 -17.37 8.54 2.89
N ILE A 52 -16.42 8.16 2.03
CA ILE A 52 -15.10 7.67 2.46
C ILE A 52 -14.05 8.78 2.53
N ILE A 53 -14.33 9.99 2.02
CA ILE A 53 -13.32 11.06 1.88
C ILE A 53 -12.74 11.49 3.22
N ASP A 54 -13.59 11.65 4.23
CA ASP A 54 -13.15 12.01 5.59
C ASP A 54 -12.22 10.94 6.18
N ASP A 55 -12.53 9.66 6.00
CA ASP A 55 -11.71 8.57 6.49
C ASP A 55 -10.36 8.54 5.74
N VAL A 56 -10.35 8.76 4.42
CA VAL A 56 -9.13 8.87 3.61
C VAL A 56 -8.25 10.02 4.08
N CYS A 57 -8.79 11.21 4.22
CA CYS A 57 -8.02 12.39 4.62
C CYS A 57 -7.52 12.31 6.07
N ARG A 58 -8.30 11.69 6.95
CA ARG A 58 -7.89 11.45 8.34
C ARG A 58 -6.72 10.46 8.44
N GLU A 59 -6.75 9.42 7.63
CA GLU A 59 -5.63 8.46 7.54
C GLU A 59 -4.37 9.13 6.98
N PHE A 60 -4.50 9.96 5.93
CA PHE A 60 -3.37 10.71 5.38
C PHE A 60 -2.76 11.65 6.42
N LYS A 61 -3.61 12.35 7.18
CA LYS A 61 -3.17 13.20 8.30
C LYS A 61 -2.39 12.41 9.33
N THR A 62 -2.94 11.30 9.83
CA THR A 62 -2.30 10.44 10.83
C THR A 62 -0.94 9.93 10.34
N TYR A 63 -0.88 9.54 9.07
CA TYR A 63 0.38 9.13 8.45
C TYR A 63 1.37 10.28 8.36
N GLY A 64 0.96 11.46 7.88
CA GLY A 64 1.80 12.65 7.80
C GLY A 64 2.37 13.08 9.16
N GLU A 65 1.55 13.09 10.20
CA GLU A 65 1.97 13.39 11.58
C GLU A 65 3.01 12.37 12.08
N THR A 66 2.79 11.08 11.80
CA THR A 66 3.70 10.00 12.21
C THR A 66 5.09 10.14 11.60
N ILE A 67 5.16 10.44 10.31
CA ILE A 67 6.42 10.58 9.57
C ILE A 67 6.96 12.02 9.53
N LYS A 68 6.23 12.98 10.13
CA LYS A 68 6.55 14.42 10.18
C LYS A 68 6.72 15.06 8.80
N CYS A 69 5.81 14.73 7.88
CA CYS A 69 5.77 15.30 6.54
C CYS A 69 4.43 16.00 6.32
N ASP A 70 4.48 17.29 5.93
CA ASP A 70 3.32 18.17 5.78
C ASP A 70 3.06 18.56 4.31
N ASN A 71 3.63 17.80 3.38
CA ASN A 71 3.50 18.03 1.94
C ASN A 71 2.90 16.78 1.28
N LEU A 72 1.75 16.94 0.64
CA LEU A 72 0.98 15.84 0.03
C LEU A 72 0.87 16.03 -1.48
N LEU A 73 1.17 14.98 -2.24
CA LEU A 73 0.85 14.89 -3.65
C LEU A 73 -0.19 13.78 -3.87
N ILE A 74 -1.38 14.16 -4.31
CA ILE A 74 -2.42 13.25 -4.79
C ILE A 74 -2.07 12.87 -6.23
N TYR A 75 -1.81 11.59 -6.47
CA TYR A 75 -1.39 11.09 -7.76
C TYR A 75 -2.37 10.03 -8.28
N PRO A 76 -3.22 10.37 -9.28
CA PRO A 76 -4.13 9.39 -9.90
C PRO A 76 -3.33 8.22 -10.49
N TYR A 77 -3.59 6.99 -10.00
CA TYR A 77 -2.82 5.81 -10.38
C TYR A 77 -3.72 4.58 -10.49
N ALA A 78 -4.26 4.36 -11.69
CA ALA A 78 -5.25 3.33 -11.98
C ALA A 78 -4.74 1.88 -11.78
N HIS A 79 -3.42 1.67 -11.87
CA HIS A 79 -2.83 0.33 -11.81
C HIS A 79 -2.94 -0.39 -10.46
N LEU A 80 -3.41 0.28 -9.40
CA LEU A 80 -3.63 -0.35 -8.09
C LEU A 80 -4.92 -1.18 -8.02
N SER A 81 -5.83 -1.05 -8.99
CA SER A 81 -7.10 -1.78 -9.01
C SER A 81 -7.52 -2.19 -10.42
N SER A 82 -8.20 -3.32 -10.52
CA SER A 82 -8.87 -3.78 -11.75
C SER A 82 -10.36 -3.37 -11.82
N ASP A 83 -10.91 -2.77 -10.74
CA ASP A 83 -12.33 -2.43 -10.61
C ASP A 83 -12.50 -0.90 -10.51
N LEU A 84 -12.13 -0.19 -11.56
CA LEU A 84 -12.05 1.27 -11.57
C LEU A 84 -13.41 1.94 -11.71
N ALA A 85 -13.57 3.08 -11.04
CA ALA A 85 -14.70 4.00 -11.24
C ALA A 85 -14.68 4.61 -12.65
N SER A 86 -15.82 5.19 -13.05
CA SER A 86 -15.86 6.04 -14.24
C SER A 86 -14.93 7.24 -14.10
N HIS A 87 -14.40 7.74 -15.21
CA HIS A 87 -13.44 8.84 -15.23
C HIS A 87 -13.96 10.10 -14.51
N SER A 88 -15.22 10.47 -14.74
CA SER A 88 -15.86 11.63 -14.10
C SER A 88 -15.96 11.46 -12.59
N LYS A 89 -16.37 10.27 -12.12
CA LYS A 89 -16.45 9.95 -10.70
C LYS A 89 -15.08 9.96 -10.04
N ALA A 90 -14.09 9.32 -10.66
CA ALA A 90 -12.74 9.27 -10.14
C ALA A 90 -12.14 10.68 -10.02
N GLN A 91 -12.29 11.52 -11.04
CA GLN A 91 -11.83 12.91 -11.02
C GLN A 91 -12.50 13.72 -9.91
N ALA A 92 -13.84 13.62 -9.76
CA ALA A 92 -14.56 14.32 -8.71
C ALA A 92 -14.07 13.94 -7.31
N LEU A 93 -13.93 12.64 -7.01
CA LEU A 93 -13.44 12.17 -5.71
C LEU A 93 -11.99 12.60 -5.43
N LEU A 94 -11.12 12.60 -6.44
CA LEU A 94 -9.74 13.08 -6.28
C LEU A 94 -9.68 14.59 -5.99
N ILE A 95 -10.58 15.38 -6.59
CA ILE A 95 -10.74 16.81 -6.27
C ILE A 95 -11.27 17.00 -4.85
N SER A 96 -12.23 16.17 -4.42
CA SER A 96 -12.72 16.20 -3.04
C SER A 96 -11.62 15.87 -2.03
N ILE A 97 -10.77 14.87 -2.30
CA ILE A 97 -9.61 14.54 -1.46
C ILE A 97 -8.63 15.73 -1.41
N GLU A 98 -8.35 16.37 -2.54
CA GLU A 98 -7.49 17.56 -2.60
C GLU A 98 -8.03 18.68 -1.72
N ASN A 99 -9.31 19.01 -1.85
CA ASN A 99 -9.95 20.08 -1.09
C ASN A 99 -9.96 19.79 0.42
N HIS A 100 -10.33 18.57 0.83
CA HIS A 100 -10.31 18.15 2.23
C HIS A 100 -8.89 18.07 2.79
N GLY A 101 -7.93 17.57 2.01
CA GLY A 101 -6.52 17.47 2.39
C GLY A 101 -5.90 18.81 2.77
N ARG A 102 -6.33 19.90 2.13
CA ARG A 102 -5.87 21.27 2.43
C ARG A 102 -6.17 21.75 3.85
N HIS A 103 -7.09 21.09 4.56
CA HIS A 103 -7.35 21.36 5.97
C HIS A 103 -6.34 20.69 6.91
N PHE A 104 -5.54 19.76 6.41
CA PHE A 104 -4.67 18.91 7.22
C PHE A 104 -3.18 19.04 6.87
N PHE A 105 -2.86 19.50 5.67
CA PHE A 105 -1.50 19.60 5.16
C PHE A 105 -1.18 21.06 4.80
N GLY A 106 0.04 21.47 5.06
CA GLY A 106 0.53 22.81 4.68
C GLY A 106 0.58 22.99 3.16
N THR A 107 0.89 21.91 2.44
CA THR A 107 0.87 21.92 0.97
C THR A 107 0.18 20.68 0.43
N VAL A 108 -0.81 20.88 -0.44
CA VAL A 108 -1.47 19.80 -1.19
C VAL A 108 -1.38 20.10 -2.67
N ASN A 109 -0.80 19.18 -3.40
CA ASN A 109 -0.73 19.19 -4.86
C ASN A 109 -1.52 17.99 -5.42
N ARG A 110 -1.99 18.12 -6.65
CA ARG A 110 -2.57 16.99 -7.40
C ARG A 110 -1.95 16.90 -8.78
N ALA A 111 -1.53 15.70 -9.16
CA ALA A 111 -1.11 15.42 -10.53
C ALA A 111 -2.33 15.34 -11.44
N PRO A 112 -2.25 15.77 -12.71
CA PRO A 112 -3.40 15.86 -13.59
C PRO A 112 -4.00 14.48 -13.87
N PHE A 113 -5.34 14.41 -13.81
CA PHE A 113 -6.10 13.21 -14.11
C PHE A 113 -6.14 12.92 -15.62
N GLY A 114 -6.10 11.64 -15.97
CA GLY A 114 -6.28 11.18 -17.35
C GLY A 114 -5.07 11.40 -18.28
N TRP A 115 -3.90 11.63 -17.72
CA TRP A 115 -2.64 11.81 -18.45
C TRP A 115 -1.70 10.65 -18.20
N THR A 116 -1.08 10.14 -19.25
CA THR A 116 0.16 9.36 -19.14
C THR A 116 1.27 10.29 -18.66
N LYS A 117 1.97 9.90 -17.60
CA LYS A 117 3.02 10.71 -16.97
C LYS A 117 4.29 9.87 -16.82
N SER A 118 5.43 10.44 -17.20
CA SER A 118 6.70 9.93 -16.70
C SER A 118 6.94 10.43 -15.29
N PHE A 119 7.59 9.66 -14.43
CA PHE A 119 8.00 10.13 -13.12
C PHE A 119 9.31 9.50 -12.67
N ASN A 120 10.02 10.24 -11.82
CA ASN A 120 11.19 9.81 -11.08
C ASN A 120 10.90 10.07 -9.60
N ILE A 121 10.98 9.05 -8.76
CA ILE A 121 10.67 9.14 -7.34
C ILE A 121 11.79 8.51 -6.52
N LYS A 122 12.17 9.16 -5.42
CA LYS A 122 13.11 8.60 -4.45
C LYS A 122 12.40 8.42 -3.12
N VAL A 123 11.90 7.21 -2.88
CA VAL A 123 11.27 6.83 -1.62
C VAL A 123 12.32 6.71 -0.53
N LYS A 124 11.98 7.17 0.68
CA LYS A 124 12.89 7.10 1.84
C LYS A 124 13.08 5.65 2.31
N GLY A 125 14.21 5.37 2.96
CA GLY A 125 14.57 4.04 3.43
C GLY A 125 14.26 3.79 4.91
N HIS A 126 12.99 4.00 5.35
CA HIS A 126 12.58 3.68 6.72
C HIS A 126 11.33 2.78 6.71
N PRO A 127 11.04 2.03 7.80
CA PRO A 127 9.97 1.01 7.81
C PRO A 127 8.57 1.53 7.48
N LEU A 128 8.32 2.81 7.68
CA LEU A 128 7.03 3.46 7.39
C LEU A 128 7.02 4.22 6.05
N ALA A 129 8.06 4.08 5.22
CA ALA A 129 8.15 4.86 3.98
C ALA A 129 7.12 4.42 2.93
N GLU A 130 6.67 3.19 2.99
CA GLU A 130 5.68 2.61 2.08
C GLU A 130 4.49 2.09 2.88
N ASN A 131 3.29 2.51 2.51
CA ASN A 131 2.10 2.15 3.26
C ASN A 131 0.88 1.98 2.35
N ALA A 132 0.40 0.74 2.20
CA ALA A 132 -0.81 0.43 1.43
C ALA A 132 -2.06 0.55 2.30
N ARG A 133 -3.13 1.14 1.74
CA ARG A 133 -4.45 1.30 2.38
C ARG A 133 -5.56 0.95 1.41
N THR A 134 -6.62 0.38 1.97
CA THR A 134 -7.87 0.13 1.26
C THR A 134 -9.00 0.78 2.04
N PHE A 135 -9.78 1.62 1.36
CA PHE A 135 -10.96 2.26 1.92
C PHE A 135 -12.19 1.69 1.26
N GLN A 136 -13.19 1.37 2.06
CA GLN A 136 -14.47 0.83 1.60
C GLN A 136 -15.59 1.58 2.29
N LYS A 137 -16.71 1.72 1.58
CA LYS A 137 -17.94 2.26 2.16
C LYS A 137 -18.35 1.43 3.38
N LYS A 138 -18.67 2.09 4.49
CA LYS A 138 -19.20 1.44 5.69
C LYS A 138 -20.61 0.90 5.35
N GLY A 139 -20.68 -0.36 4.89
CA GLY A 139 -21.93 -1.08 4.82
C GLY A 139 -22.38 -1.44 6.24
N ASN A 140 -23.70 -1.63 6.48
CA ASN A 140 -24.25 -2.13 7.73
C ASN A 140 -23.79 -3.58 8.02
N GLY A 141 -22.55 -3.77 8.38
CA GLY A 141 -21.96 -5.06 8.69
C GLY A 141 -20.50 -4.90 9.11
N LYS A 142 -20.28 -4.94 10.42
CA LYS A 142 -19.01 -5.05 11.15
C LYS A 142 -17.80 -4.33 10.51
N SER A 143 -17.52 -3.17 11.07
CA SER A 143 -16.26 -2.47 10.86
C SER A 143 -15.08 -3.35 11.30
N ASN A 144 -14.37 -3.94 10.33
CA ASN A 144 -12.99 -4.35 10.58
C ASN A 144 -12.11 -3.11 10.36
N THR A 145 -12.06 -2.25 11.36
CA THR A 145 -10.95 -1.33 11.57
C THR A 145 -9.78 -2.15 12.08
N GLU A 146 -9.10 -2.87 11.21
CA GLU A 146 -7.75 -3.33 11.48
C GLU A 146 -6.78 -2.21 11.13
N SER A 147 -6.63 -1.30 12.10
CA SER A 147 -5.48 -0.43 12.20
C SER A 147 -4.32 -1.28 12.73
N THR A 148 -3.48 -1.71 11.84
CA THR A 148 -2.02 -1.89 12.02
C THR A 148 -1.51 -2.49 10.71
N ALA A 149 -0.56 -1.79 10.09
CA ALA A 149 0.09 -2.24 8.88
C ALA A 149 1.07 -3.39 9.18
N GLU A 150 0.54 -4.52 9.58
CA GLU A 150 1.20 -5.78 9.28
C GLU A 150 0.91 -6.05 7.80
N SER A 151 1.98 -6.07 7.01
CA SER A 151 1.85 -6.31 5.57
C SER A 151 1.07 -7.61 5.35
N ILE A 152 0.26 -7.67 4.28
CA ILE A 152 -0.44 -8.91 3.87
C ILE A 152 0.55 -10.08 3.75
N ALA A 153 1.82 -9.78 3.43
CA ALA A 153 2.92 -10.74 3.42
C ALA A 153 3.21 -11.32 4.82
N LEU A 154 3.24 -10.50 5.89
CA LEU A 154 3.41 -10.99 7.27
C LEU A 154 2.22 -11.83 7.72
N LYS A 155 0.98 -11.41 7.41
CA LYS A 155 -0.22 -12.23 7.71
C LYS A 155 -0.26 -13.55 6.93
N SER A 156 0.26 -13.58 5.70
CA SER A 156 0.37 -14.83 4.93
C SER A 156 1.48 -15.75 5.47
N GLU A 157 2.56 -15.21 6.04
CA GLU A 157 3.58 -16.00 6.73
C GLU A 157 3.06 -16.63 8.03
N ASP A 158 2.25 -15.92 8.81
CA ASP A 158 1.62 -16.45 10.03
C ASP A 158 0.57 -17.56 9.73
N MET A 159 0.04 -17.59 8.51
CA MET A 159 -0.88 -18.64 8.05
C MET A 159 -0.18 -19.84 7.40
N LEU A 160 1.13 -19.79 7.19
CA LEU A 160 1.90 -20.91 6.65
C LEU A 160 2.11 -21.99 7.73
N ASN A 161 1.28 -23.02 7.70
CA ASN A 161 1.51 -24.23 8.50
C ASN A 161 2.64 -25.04 7.84
N SER A 162 3.85 -24.92 8.38
CA SER A 162 5.00 -25.72 7.94
C SER A 162 4.91 -27.13 8.53
N THR A 163 4.86 -28.15 7.69
CA THR A 163 4.97 -29.55 8.10
C THR A 163 6.38 -30.05 7.83
N TRP A 164 7.05 -30.50 8.85
CA TRP A 164 8.43 -30.97 8.78
C TRP A 164 8.49 -32.48 8.68
N TYR A 165 9.37 -32.98 7.82
CA TYR A 165 9.59 -34.40 7.61
C TYR A 165 11.07 -34.74 7.75
N VAL A 166 11.37 -35.95 8.21
CA VAL A 166 12.70 -36.53 8.18
C VAL A 166 12.78 -37.46 6.97
N LEU A 167 13.75 -37.22 6.09
CA LEU A 167 14.05 -38.13 4.99
C LEU A 167 15.00 -39.20 5.53
N VAL A 168 14.58 -40.47 5.48
CA VAL A 168 15.40 -41.61 5.89
C VAL A 168 15.90 -42.38 4.67
N PRO A 169 17.00 -43.19 4.80
CA PRO A 169 17.49 -44.00 3.71
C PRO A 169 16.38 -44.86 3.10
N GLY A 170 16.27 -44.88 1.77
CA GLY A 170 15.19 -45.55 1.04
C GLY A 170 14.05 -44.62 0.62
N ASP A 171 14.31 -43.27 0.60
CA ASP A 171 13.41 -42.23 0.13
C ASP A 171 12.04 -42.14 0.85
N ASN A 172 11.98 -42.61 2.09
CA ASN A 172 10.80 -42.47 2.91
C ASN A 172 10.80 -41.19 3.73
N LEU A 173 9.70 -40.43 3.66
CA LEU A 173 9.46 -39.22 4.46
C LEU A 173 8.65 -39.61 5.70
N ILE A 174 9.21 -39.35 6.88
CA ILE A 174 8.54 -39.57 8.17
C ILE A 174 8.23 -38.17 8.76
N PRO A 175 6.97 -37.88 9.14
CA PRO A 175 6.65 -36.66 9.87
C PRO A 175 7.57 -36.53 11.09
N ILE A 176 8.07 -35.33 11.35
CA ILE A 176 9.07 -35.12 12.42
C ILE A 176 8.53 -35.50 13.81
N ASN A 177 7.23 -35.37 14.01
CA ASN A 177 6.56 -35.79 15.26
C ASN A 177 6.50 -37.30 15.46
N ASP A 178 6.58 -38.07 14.38
CA ASP A 178 6.52 -39.55 14.38
C ASP A 178 7.92 -40.19 14.30
N TYR A 179 8.96 -39.34 14.10
CA TYR A 179 10.32 -39.82 13.99
C TYR A 179 10.96 -40.07 15.36
N THR A 180 11.49 -41.29 15.56
CA THR A 180 12.17 -41.66 16.81
C THR A 180 13.63 -41.24 16.77
N PHE A 181 13.95 -40.16 17.48
CA PHE A 181 15.34 -39.68 17.60
C PHE A 181 16.14 -40.53 18.59
N GLN A 182 17.41 -40.77 18.26
CA GLN A 182 18.34 -41.32 19.24
C GLN A 182 18.53 -40.32 20.38
N LYS A 183 18.60 -40.82 21.60
CA LYS A 183 18.75 -40.02 22.82
C LYS A 183 19.99 -39.14 22.72
N ASP A 184 19.86 -37.82 22.95
CA ASP A 184 20.92 -36.83 22.93
C ASP A 184 21.69 -36.67 21.60
N SER A 185 21.12 -37.10 20.51
CA SER A 185 21.76 -36.92 19.17
C SER A 185 21.82 -35.46 18.76
N ALA A 186 22.87 -35.07 18.04
CA ALA A 186 23.00 -33.74 17.46
C ALA A 186 21.84 -33.41 16.50
N PHE A 187 21.31 -34.42 15.82
CA PHE A 187 20.16 -34.29 14.92
C PHE A 187 18.89 -33.95 15.69
N LYS A 188 18.65 -34.53 16.85
CA LYS A 188 17.53 -34.16 17.72
C LYS A 188 17.59 -32.70 18.14
N LYS A 189 18.78 -32.25 18.59
CA LYS A 189 19.00 -30.84 18.97
C LYS A 189 18.76 -29.86 17.83
N LEU A 190 19.21 -30.23 16.63
CA LEU A 190 18.95 -29.42 15.43
C LEU A 190 17.47 -29.34 15.10
N ALA A 191 16.77 -30.48 15.12
CA ALA A 191 15.32 -30.54 14.85
C ALA A 191 14.53 -29.70 15.85
N GLU A 192 14.82 -29.82 17.15
CA GLU A 192 14.20 -29.01 18.20
C GLU A 192 14.48 -27.51 18.02
N TYR A 193 15.70 -27.16 17.65
CA TYR A 193 16.08 -25.76 17.36
C TYR A 193 15.31 -25.19 16.16
N GLU A 194 15.21 -25.94 15.05
CA GLU A 194 14.48 -25.48 13.86
C GLU A 194 12.98 -25.38 14.12
N LEU A 195 12.38 -26.32 14.84
CA LEU A 195 10.98 -26.28 15.24
C LEU A 195 10.66 -25.12 16.22
N SER A 196 11.63 -24.69 17.01
CA SER A 196 11.46 -23.56 17.96
C SER A 196 11.45 -22.20 17.27
N LYS A 197 11.96 -22.12 16.04
CA LYS A 197 11.87 -20.91 15.21
C LYS A 197 10.42 -20.80 14.71
N LYS A 198 9.56 -20.17 15.49
CA LYS A 198 8.25 -19.71 14.98
C LYS A 198 8.51 -18.72 13.87
N ARG A 199 8.34 -19.16 12.65
CA ARG A 199 8.21 -18.30 11.47
C ARG A 199 6.75 -18.09 11.18
#